data_1f160967374c57b750bae81a0e55bbc8
#
_entry.id   1f160967374c57b750bae81a0e55bbc8
#
_cell.length_a   1.000
_cell.length_b   1.000
_cell.length_c   1.000
_cell.angle_alpha   90.00
_cell.angle_beta   90.00
_cell.angle_gamma   90.00
#
_symmetry.space_group_name_H-M   'P 1'
#
loop_
_entity.id
_entity.type
_entity.pdbx_description
1 polymer ?
#
loop_
_entity_poly.entity_id
_entity_poly.type
_entity_poly.pdbx_seq_one_letter_code
_entity_poly.pdbx_strand_id
1 'polypeptide(L)'
;MRVALTGASGFTGRHVAAALDAAGVEWVPLSVDLRDKDAVNHAVADASFERIIHLAGHAFVGVSDWAPFYHVNQLGTFNLLDAIARTQPGTRCIIASSAQVYGPGAEGLISEDAPTSPANHYAISKLSMEQGTGLWRDRLEIVVTRPFNYTGVGQANEYLIPKIVDHFQRLAPVIELGNTWVKRDFGDVRSVAAAYTGLVMADAPPPLVNLCTGIVRSIGEIVETLTALSGHTLEIRVNPAFVRTNDVPVLGGDATRLRTALPEWQPGKLAETLEWMYRAN
;
A
#
# COMPACT_ATOMS: atom_id res chain seq x y z
N MET A 1 -6.25 -24.52 -0.54
CA MET A 1 -5.99 -23.28 0.24
C MET A 1 -6.84 -22.17 -0.32
N ARG A 2 -7.65 -21.56 0.54
CA ARG A 2 -8.53 -20.45 0.17
C ARG A 2 -8.12 -19.19 0.92
N VAL A 3 -8.06 -18.06 0.22
CA VAL A 3 -7.61 -16.76 0.76
C VAL A 3 -8.80 -15.81 0.88
N ALA A 4 -9.06 -15.25 2.06
CA ALA A 4 -9.99 -14.14 2.19
C ALA A 4 -9.29 -12.81 1.80
N LEU A 5 -10.01 -11.89 1.16
CA LEU A 5 -9.49 -10.58 0.77
C LEU A 5 -10.44 -9.48 1.23
N THR A 6 -10.02 -8.68 2.22
CA THR A 6 -10.75 -7.45 2.55
C THR A 6 -10.28 -6.30 1.65
N GLY A 7 -11.16 -5.36 1.37
CA GLY A 7 -10.84 -4.24 0.48
C GLY A 7 -10.68 -4.64 -1.00
N ALA A 8 -11.25 -5.77 -1.43
CA ALA A 8 -11.14 -6.30 -2.79
C ALA A 8 -11.61 -5.31 -3.88
N SER A 9 -12.59 -4.45 -3.58
CA SER A 9 -13.10 -3.43 -4.52
C SER A 9 -12.22 -2.18 -4.61
N GLY A 10 -11.27 -2.00 -3.69
CA GLY A 10 -10.34 -0.86 -3.67
C GLY A 10 -9.27 -0.94 -4.76
N PHE A 11 -8.50 0.13 -4.92
CA PHE A 11 -7.42 0.20 -5.91
C PHE A 11 -6.47 -1.00 -5.82
N THR A 12 -5.83 -1.21 -4.68
CA THR A 12 -4.89 -2.33 -4.48
C THR A 12 -5.60 -3.68 -4.52
N GLY A 13 -6.80 -3.76 -3.93
CA GLY A 13 -7.56 -5.00 -3.83
C GLY A 13 -7.90 -5.63 -5.19
N ARG A 14 -8.29 -4.82 -6.18
CA ARG A 14 -8.55 -5.30 -7.53
C ARG A 14 -7.32 -5.93 -8.18
N HIS A 15 -6.15 -5.34 -7.99
CA HIS A 15 -4.90 -5.89 -8.52
C HIS A 15 -4.45 -7.14 -7.75
N VAL A 16 -4.67 -7.21 -6.43
CA VAL A 16 -4.40 -8.42 -5.64
C VAL A 16 -5.36 -9.54 -6.04
N ALA A 17 -6.65 -9.27 -6.23
CA ALA A 17 -7.61 -10.24 -6.75
C ALA A 17 -7.15 -10.83 -8.09
N ALA A 18 -6.78 -9.97 -9.05
CA ALA A 18 -6.26 -10.41 -10.35
C ALA A 18 -4.94 -11.23 -10.23
N ALA A 19 -4.07 -10.90 -9.27
CA ALA A 19 -2.83 -11.63 -9.04
C ALA A 19 -3.10 -13.02 -8.41
N LEU A 20 -4.10 -13.13 -7.50
CA LEU A 20 -4.54 -14.41 -6.94
C LEU A 20 -5.15 -15.30 -8.02
N ASP A 21 -6.01 -14.73 -8.90
CA ASP A 21 -6.58 -15.44 -10.05
C ASP A 21 -5.50 -15.97 -10.99
N ALA A 22 -4.52 -15.13 -11.34
CA ALA A 22 -3.39 -15.50 -12.20
C ALA A 22 -2.50 -16.60 -11.59
N ALA A 23 -2.41 -16.64 -10.25
CA ALA A 23 -1.69 -17.68 -9.52
C ALA A 23 -2.52 -18.96 -9.29
N GLY A 24 -3.77 -19.01 -9.75
CA GLY A 24 -4.68 -20.14 -9.52
C GLY A 24 -5.07 -20.33 -8.05
N VAL A 25 -5.02 -19.27 -7.25
CA VAL A 25 -5.36 -19.30 -5.83
C VAL A 25 -6.84 -19.01 -5.67
N GLU A 26 -7.57 -19.93 -5.06
CA GLU A 26 -8.96 -19.68 -4.69
C GLU A 26 -9.05 -18.56 -3.64
N TRP A 27 -9.88 -17.56 -3.89
CA TRP A 27 -10.08 -16.47 -2.96
C TRP A 27 -11.55 -16.06 -2.84
N VAL A 28 -11.87 -15.36 -1.73
CA VAL A 28 -13.22 -14.85 -1.46
C VAL A 28 -13.13 -13.42 -0.92
N PRO A 29 -13.99 -12.50 -1.44
CA PRO A 29 -14.07 -11.17 -0.86
C PRO A 29 -14.72 -11.24 0.53
N LEU A 30 -14.07 -10.63 1.52
CA LEU A 30 -14.65 -10.40 2.83
C LEU A 30 -15.08 -8.93 2.92
N SER A 31 -16.30 -8.65 2.46
CA SER A 31 -16.86 -7.30 2.35
C SER A 31 -17.81 -7.03 3.50
N VAL A 32 -17.32 -6.36 4.54
CA VAL A 32 -18.06 -6.05 5.76
C VAL A 32 -17.61 -4.70 6.31
N ASP A 33 -18.49 -3.97 6.99
CA ASP A 33 -18.07 -2.79 7.75
C ASP A 33 -17.28 -3.24 8.99
N LEU A 34 -15.98 -2.99 8.97
CA LEU A 34 -15.08 -3.41 10.05
C LEU A 34 -15.38 -2.75 11.40
N ARG A 35 -16.14 -1.65 11.40
CA ARG A 35 -16.56 -0.95 12.63
C ARG A 35 -17.68 -1.69 13.35
N ASP A 36 -18.46 -2.49 12.62
CA ASP A 36 -19.53 -3.33 13.16
C ASP A 36 -18.97 -4.69 13.55
N LYS A 37 -18.68 -4.84 14.85
CA LYS A 37 -18.09 -6.06 15.41
C LYS A 37 -18.95 -7.29 15.18
N ASP A 38 -20.28 -7.17 15.26
CA ASP A 38 -21.18 -8.31 15.10
C ASP A 38 -21.27 -8.74 13.63
N ALA A 39 -21.33 -7.78 12.71
CA ALA A 39 -21.25 -8.04 11.28
C ALA A 39 -19.92 -8.73 10.90
N VAL A 40 -18.79 -8.28 11.46
CA VAL A 40 -17.48 -8.91 11.27
C VAL A 40 -17.47 -10.34 11.80
N ASN A 41 -18.02 -10.61 12.98
CA ASN A 41 -18.12 -11.94 13.57
C ASN A 41 -18.90 -12.89 12.65
N HIS A 42 -20.06 -12.47 12.14
CA HIS A 42 -20.88 -13.27 11.23
C HIS A 42 -20.14 -13.51 9.91
N ALA A 43 -19.59 -12.46 9.28
CA ALA A 43 -18.89 -12.59 8.01
C ALA A 43 -17.67 -13.53 8.09
N VAL A 44 -16.92 -13.50 9.20
CA VAL A 44 -15.79 -14.41 9.40
C VAL A 44 -16.25 -15.85 9.69
N ALA A 45 -17.32 -16.03 10.46
CA ALA A 45 -17.86 -17.36 10.77
C ALA A 45 -18.44 -18.05 9.51
N ASP A 46 -19.07 -17.29 8.63
CA ASP A 46 -19.67 -17.80 7.39
C ASP A 46 -18.62 -18.06 6.29
N ALA A 47 -17.48 -17.35 6.33
CA ALA A 47 -16.40 -17.51 5.37
C ALA A 47 -15.41 -18.57 5.83
N SER A 48 -15.17 -19.59 5.00
CA SER A 48 -14.11 -20.59 5.25
C SER A 48 -12.86 -20.20 4.47
N PHE A 49 -11.74 -19.93 5.16
CA PHE A 49 -10.45 -19.61 4.58
C PHE A 49 -9.30 -20.01 5.52
N GLU A 50 -8.14 -20.31 4.97
CA GLU A 50 -6.94 -20.61 5.76
C GLU A 50 -6.01 -19.41 5.89
N ARG A 51 -6.16 -18.43 5.02
CA ARG A 51 -5.28 -17.23 4.95
C ARG A 51 -6.11 -16.00 4.60
N ILE A 52 -5.66 -14.83 5.02
CA ILE A 52 -6.33 -13.57 4.69
C ILE A 52 -5.32 -12.49 4.29
N ILE A 53 -5.67 -11.70 3.26
CA ILE A 53 -4.99 -10.45 2.91
C ILE A 53 -5.92 -9.30 3.32
N HIS A 54 -5.51 -8.53 4.33
CA HIS A 54 -6.29 -7.43 4.88
C HIS A 54 -5.81 -6.10 4.32
N LEU A 55 -6.52 -5.59 3.30
CA LEU A 55 -6.24 -4.32 2.64
C LEU A 55 -7.27 -3.23 2.94
N ALA A 56 -8.41 -3.58 3.53
CA ALA A 56 -9.45 -2.61 3.87
C ALA A 56 -8.91 -1.56 4.85
N GLY A 57 -9.12 -0.29 4.52
CA GLY A 57 -8.68 0.81 5.36
C GLY A 57 -8.84 2.16 4.66
N HIS A 58 -8.82 3.23 5.45
CA HIS A 58 -8.73 4.60 4.96
C HIS A 58 -7.26 4.97 4.77
N ALA A 59 -6.86 5.44 3.57
CA ALA A 59 -5.48 5.75 3.23
C ALA A 59 -5.25 7.20 2.79
N PHE A 60 -6.29 7.92 2.33
CA PHE A 60 -6.13 9.28 1.83
C PHE A 60 -6.03 10.27 2.99
N VAL A 61 -4.86 10.90 3.14
CA VAL A 61 -4.53 11.80 4.27
C VAL A 61 -5.02 13.24 4.09
N GLY A 62 -5.60 13.59 2.94
CA GLY A 62 -6.11 14.92 2.62
C GLY A 62 -7.51 15.22 3.19
N VAL A 63 -7.98 14.48 4.20
CA VAL A 63 -9.29 14.66 4.83
C VAL A 63 -9.19 15.43 6.14
N SER A 64 -10.19 16.22 6.46
CA SER A 64 -10.29 16.94 7.74
C SER A 64 -10.78 16.06 8.90
N ASP A 65 -11.60 15.04 8.62
CA ASP A 65 -12.06 14.07 9.61
C ASP A 65 -11.05 12.93 9.75
N TRP A 66 -10.37 12.89 10.89
CA TRP A 66 -9.37 11.88 11.22
C TRP A 66 -9.93 10.64 11.92
N ALA A 67 -11.14 10.69 12.48
CA ALA A 67 -11.72 9.60 13.27
C ALA A 67 -11.82 8.26 12.50
N PRO A 68 -12.16 8.25 11.19
CA PRO A 68 -12.19 7.02 10.39
C PRO A 68 -10.86 6.26 10.36
N PHE A 69 -9.70 6.95 10.44
CA PHE A 69 -8.42 6.26 10.49
C PHE A 69 -8.31 5.32 11.69
N TYR A 70 -8.78 5.75 12.86
CA TYR A 70 -8.74 4.91 14.06
C TYR A 70 -9.85 3.86 14.05
N HIS A 71 -11.05 4.24 13.69
CA HIS A 71 -12.19 3.33 13.71
C HIS A 71 -12.05 2.18 12.70
N VAL A 72 -11.54 2.45 11.49
CA VAL A 72 -11.40 1.44 10.46
C VAL A 72 -10.03 0.77 10.50
N ASN A 73 -8.93 1.55 10.46
CA ASN A 73 -7.59 0.97 10.33
C ASN A 73 -7.13 0.26 11.61
N GLN A 74 -7.51 0.75 12.78
CA GLN A 74 -7.09 0.18 14.05
C GLN A 74 -8.18 -0.72 14.64
N LEU A 75 -9.29 -0.15 15.10
CA LEU A 75 -10.35 -0.92 15.78
C LEU A 75 -10.99 -1.94 14.85
N GLY A 76 -11.22 -1.58 13.58
CA GLY A 76 -11.75 -2.51 12.59
C GLY A 76 -10.84 -3.69 12.34
N THR A 77 -9.51 -3.47 12.26
CA THR A 77 -8.53 -4.57 12.17
C THR A 77 -8.57 -5.45 13.43
N PHE A 78 -8.71 -4.86 14.62
CA PHE A 78 -8.80 -5.63 15.86
C PHE A 78 -10.08 -6.47 15.95
N ASN A 79 -11.22 -5.93 15.49
CA ASN A 79 -12.46 -6.71 15.38
C ASN A 79 -12.28 -7.91 14.46
N LEU A 80 -11.61 -7.71 13.31
CA LEU A 80 -11.34 -8.79 12.35
C LEU A 80 -10.43 -9.87 12.95
N LEU A 81 -9.31 -9.48 13.56
CA LEU A 81 -8.37 -10.43 14.18
C LEU A 81 -9.00 -11.19 15.35
N ASP A 82 -9.82 -10.52 16.16
CA ASP A 82 -10.52 -11.14 17.27
C ASP A 82 -11.51 -12.20 16.77
N ALA A 83 -12.27 -11.90 15.70
CA ALA A 83 -13.19 -12.85 15.09
C ALA A 83 -12.45 -14.06 14.50
N ILE A 84 -11.36 -13.84 13.74
CA ILE A 84 -10.55 -14.91 13.14
C ILE A 84 -9.92 -15.78 14.23
N ALA A 85 -9.31 -15.19 15.26
CA ALA A 85 -8.64 -15.93 16.32
C ALA A 85 -9.59 -16.81 17.13
N ARG A 86 -10.90 -16.47 17.19
CA ARG A 86 -11.91 -17.28 17.87
C ARG A 86 -12.46 -18.42 17.00
N THR A 87 -12.59 -18.21 15.70
CA THR A 87 -13.27 -19.15 14.80
C THR A 87 -12.31 -19.97 13.95
N GLN A 88 -11.17 -19.43 13.59
CA GLN A 88 -10.20 -20.04 12.66
C GLN A 88 -8.75 -19.80 13.17
N PRO A 89 -8.39 -20.33 14.37
CA PRO A 89 -7.03 -20.18 14.92
C PRO A 89 -6.01 -20.82 13.98
N GLY A 90 -4.79 -20.27 13.96
CA GLY A 90 -3.73 -20.67 13.04
C GLY A 90 -3.78 -19.98 11.67
N THR A 91 -4.83 -19.19 11.38
CA THR A 91 -4.93 -18.44 10.11
C THR A 91 -3.75 -17.51 9.93
N ARG A 92 -3.17 -17.52 8.72
CA ARG A 92 -2.17 -16.52 8.32
C ARG A 92 -2.86 -15.22 7.89
N CYS A 93 -2.49 -14.12 8.53
CA CYS A 93 -3.05 -12.79 8.31
C CYS A 93 -1.96 -11.86 7.75
N ILE A 94 -2.04 -11.51 6.46
CA ILE A 94 -1.19 -10.48 5.85
C ILE A 94 -1.91 -9.12 6.01
N ILE A 95 -1.35 -8.22 6.80
CA ILE A 95 -1.99 -6.97 7.22
C ILE A 95 -1.26 -5.78 6.61
N ALA A 96 -1.98 -4.96 5.85
CA ALA A 96 -1.43 -3.75 5.25
C ALA A 96 -1.30 -2.62 6.28
N SER A 97 -0.06 -2.26 6.63
CA SER A 97 0.31 -1.03 7.29
C SER A 97 0.74 0.03 6.25
N SER A 98 1.78 0.80 6.52
CA SER A 98 2.30 1.84 5.63
C SER A 98 3.72 2.23 6.00
N ALA A 99 4.56 2.58 5.02
CA ALA A 99 5.85 3.21 5.25
C ALA A 99 5.76 4.59 5.94
N GLN A 100 4.57 5.22 5.97
CA GLN A 100 4.39 6.47 6.70
C GLN A 100 4.61 6.34 8.23
N VAL A 101 4.62 5.12 8.76
CA VAL A 101 4.94 4.88 10.18
C VAL A 101 6.38 5.27 10.54
N TYR A 102 7.30 5.28 9.58
CA TYR A 102 8.69 5.72 9.79
C TYR A 102 8.78 7.24 10.04
N GLY A 103 7.87 8.01 9.45
CA GLY A 103 7.80 9.46 9.66
C GLY A 103 8.92 10.25 8.97
N PRO A 104 8.97 11.58 9.21
CA PRO A 104 9.85 12.50 8.50
C PRO A 104 11.33 12.43 8.96
N GLY A 105 11.64 11.74 10.05
CA GLY A 105 13.01 11.55 10.52
C GLY A 105 13.79 10.44 9.80
N ALA A 106 13.10 9.65 8.96
CA ALA A 106 13.71 8.56 8.21
C ALA A 106 14.18 9.06 6.84
N GLU A 107 15.45 8.82 6.49
CA GLU A 107 16.05 9.25 5.23
C GLU A 107 16.85 8.11 4.58
N GLY A 108 16.89 8.08 3.25
CA GLY A 108 17.58 7.07 2.47
C GLY A 108 16.74 5.83 2.21
N LEU A 109 17.37 4.64 2.20
CA LEU A 109 16.69 3.35 2.11
C LEU A 109 16.44 2.80 3.50
N ILE A 110 15.18 2.76 3.89
CA ILE A 110 14.72 2.46 5.24
C ILE A 110 14.47 0.96 5.39
N SER A 111 15.16 0.31 6.32
CA SER A 111 14.88 -1.08 6.69
C SER A 111 13.72 -1.17 7.69
N GLU A 112 13.18 -2.38 7.87
CA GLU A 112 12.09 -2.63 8.83
C GLU A 112 12.50 -2.42 10.29
N ASP A 113 13.81 -2.43 10.58
CA ASP A 113 14.36 -2.24 11.91
C ASP A 113 14.58 -0.75 12.26
N ALA A 114 14.31 0.16 11.30
CA ALA A 114 14.38 1.59 11.54
C ALA A 114 13.31 2.04 12.56
N PRO A 115 13.63 3.04 13.39
CA PRO A 115 12.66 3.56 14.35
C PRO A 115 11.46 4.18 13.67
N THR A 116 10.29 4.06 14.30
CA THR A 116 9.05 4.64 13.82
C THR A 116 8.77 5.98 14.50
N SER A 117 8.32 6.98 13.73
CA SER A 117 7.99 8.33 14.21
C SER A 117 6.82 8.91 13.39
N PRO A 118 5.60 8.35 13.51
CA PRO A 118 4.46 8.75 12.69
C PRO A 118 4.09 10.22 12.92
N ALA A 119 3.84 10.98 11.82
CA ALA A 119 3.63 12.43 11.86
C ALA A 119 2.19 12.86 11.49
N ASN A 120 1.27 11.93 11.27
CA ASN A 120 -0.14 12.22 10.98
C ASN A 120 -1.04 11.11 11.52
N HIS A 121 -2.35 11.40 11.61
CA HIS A 121 -3.35 10.47 12.18
C HIS A 121 -3.40 9.12 11.44
N TYR A 122 -3.24 9.11 10.12
CA TYR A 122 -3.17 7.88 9.34
C TYR A 122 -1.97 7.02 9.77
N ALA A 123 -0.78 7.59 9.81
CA ALA A 123 0.44 6.88 10.21
C ALA A 123 0.37 6.40 11.67
N ILE A 124 -0.18 7.23 12.58
CA ILE A 124 -0.41 6.86 13.99
C ILE A 124 -1.38 5.67 14.07
N SER A 125 -2.50 5.71 13.32
CA SER A 125 -3.47 4.62 13.34
C SER A 125 -2.88 3.30 12.82
N LYS A 126 -2.03 3.37 11.78
CA LYS A 126 -1.33 2.20 11.25
C LYS A 126 -0.29 1.65 12.22
N LEU A 127 0.53 2.51 12.84
CA LEU A 127 1.50 2.06 13.85
C LEU A 127 0.82 1.46 15.08
N SER A 128 -0.24 2.09 15.57
CA SER A 128 -1.01 1.56 16.69
C SER A 128 -1.65 0.21 16.34
N MET A 129 -2.17 0.06 15.13
CA MET A 129 -2.67 -1.22 14.60
C MET A 129 -1.54 -2.25 14.59
N GLU A 130 -0.34 -1.95 14.03
CA GLU A 130 0.82 -2.87 14.04
C GLU A 130 1.14 -3.39 15.43
N GLN A 131 1.27 -2.47 16.41
CA GLN A 131 1.59 -2.81 17.79
C GLN A 131 0.51 -3.70 18.41
N GLY A 132 -0.76 -3.36 18.19
CA GLY A 132 -1.89 -4.12 18.71
C GLY A 132 -1.99 -5.53 18.13
N THR A 133 -1.53 -5.79 16.89
CA THR A 133 -1.55 -7.14 16.30
C THR A 133 -0.77 -8.17 17.14
N GLY A 134 0.20 -7.71 17.93
CA GLY A 134 0.96 -8.55 18.85
C GLY A 134 0.10 -9.36 19.82
N LEU A 135 -1.10 -8.88 20.16
CA LEU A 135 -2.02 -9.53 21.08
C LEU A 135 -2.66 -10.82 20.54
N TRP A 136 -2.53 -11.10 19.25
CA TRP A 136 -3.08 -12.29 18.59
C TRP A 136 -2.02 -13.26 18.04
N ARG A 137 -0.70 -12.96 18.20
CA ARG A 137 0.38 -13.80 17.64
C ARG A 137 0.49 -15.19 18.27
N ASP A 138 -0.12 -15.42 19.42
CA ASP A 138 -0.26 -16.74 20.03
C ASP A 138 -1.30 -17.63 19.33
N ARG A 139 -2.23 -17.03 18.58
CA ARG A 139 -3.34 -17.70 17.91
C ARG A 139 -3.35 -17.55 16.39
N LEU A 140 -2.68 -16.54 15.85
CA LEU A 140 -2.66 -16.21 14.42
C LEU A 140 -1.22 -16.03 13.93
N GLU A 141 -0.97 -16.44 12.68
CA GLU A 141 0.29 -16.15 12.00
C GLU A 141 0.19 -14.76 11.34
N ILE A 142 0.74 -13.72 11.99
CA ILE A 142 0.58 -12.33 11.55
C ILE A 142 1.83 -11.84 10.84
N VAL A 143 1.63 -11.40 9.60
CA VAL A 143 2.61 -10.70 8.77
C VAL A 143 2.13 -9.28 8.54
N VAL A 144 2.90 -8.31 9.00
CA VAL A 144 2.64 -6.89 8.74
C VAL A 144 3.44 -6.45 7.54
N THR A 145 2.81 -5.75 6.62
CA THR A 145 3.48 -5.15 5.46
C THR A 145 3.51 -3.64 5.60
N ARG A 146 4.61 -2.99 5.23
CA ARG A 146 4.76 -1.53 5.15
C ARG A 146 4.96 -1.11 3.70
N PRO A 147 3.88 -0.94 2.91
CA PRO A 147 4.00 -0.45 1.55
C PRO A 147 4.58 0.96 1.50
N PHE A 148 5.55 1.16 0.60
CA PHE A 148 6.02 2.48 0.15
C PHE A 148 5.05 3.04 -0.91
N ASN A 149 5.43 4.13 -1.61
CA ASN A 149 4.51 4.63 -2.61
C ASN A 149 4.45 3.67 -3.81
N TYR A 150 3.28 3.48 -4.35
CA TYR A 150 3.04 2.72 -5.56
C TYR A 150 1.88 3.33 -6.35
N THR A 151 1.85 3.03 -7.64
CA THR A 151 0.89 3.59 -8.57
C THR A 151 0.50 2.59 -9.65
N GLY A 152 -0.55 2.90 -10.39
CA GLY A 152 -1.02 2.09 -11.51
C GLY A 152 -2.40 2.52 -12.00
N VAL A 153 -2.89 1.86 -13.02
CA VAL A 153 -4.22 2.11 -13.59
C VAL A 153 -5.31 1.88 -12.55
N GLY A 154 -6.23 2.82 -12.45
CA GLY A 154 -7.36 2.81 -11.50
C GLY A 154 -7.07 3.44 -10.14
N GLN A 155 -5.88 4.03 -9.95
CA GLN A 155 -5.61 4.89 -8.80
C GLN A 155 -6.26 6.26 -9.01
N ALA A 156 -6.83 6.84 -7.96
CA ALA A 156 -7.54 8.12 -8.01
C ALA A 156 -6.60 9.30 -8.33
N ASN A 157 -7.12 10.30 -9.06
CA ASN A 157 -6.33 11.46 -9.54
C ASN A 157 -5.91 12.45 -8.45
N GLU A 158 -6.36 12.26 -7.21
CA GLU A 158 -5.88 13.00 -6.04
C GLU A 158 -4.45 12.60 -5.64
N TYR A 159 -3.97 11.44 -6.10
CA TYR A 159 -2.60 10.99 -5.86
C TYR A 159 -1.64 11.58 -6.90
N LEU A 160 -0.38 11.76 -6.49
CA LEU A 160 0.63 12.49 -7.27
C LEU A 160 0.84 11.93 -8.68
N ILE A 161 1.10 10.63 -8.82
CA ILE A 161 1.43 10.05 -10.12
C ILE A 161 0.22 10.04 -11.07
N PRO A 162 -0.98 9.58 -10.66
CA PRO A 162 -2.18 9.72 -11.50
C PRO A 162 -2.46 11.15 -11.92
N LYS A 163 -2.30 12.13 -11.02
CA LYS A 163 -2.45 13.55 -11.36
C LYS A 163 -1.50 14.00 -12.47
N ILE A 164 -0.22 13.59 -12.40
CA ILE A 164 0.77 13.93 -13.44
C ILE A 164 0.37 13.26 -14.77
N VAL A 165 0.06 11.96 -14.76
CA VAL A 165 -0.34 11.20 -15.96
C VAL A 165 -1.57 11.83 -16.62
N ASP A 166 -2.60 12.17 -15.85
CA ASP A 166 -3.81 12.83 -16.34
C ASP A 166 -3.51 14.19 -17.03
N HIS A 167 -2.55 14.96 -16.49
CA HIS A 167 -2.13 16.22 -17.16
C HIS A 167 -1.47 15.95 -18.50
N PHE A 168 -0.66 14.92 -18.64
CA PHE A 168 -0.09 14.50 -19.92
C PHE A 168 -1.13 13.99 -20.89
N GLN A 169 -2.09 13.15 -20.43
CA GLN A 169 -3.18 12.64 -21.27
C GLN A 169 -4.05 13.77 -21.85
N ARG A 170 -4.30 14.83 -21.05
CA ARG A 170 -5.09 15.99 -21.48
C ARG A 170 -4.27 17.04 -22.23
N LEU A 171 -2.96 16.81 -22.44
CA LEU A 171 -2.03 17.78 -23.05
C LEU A 171 -2.07 19.13 -22.31
N ALA A 172 -2.20 19.12 -20.99
CA ALA A 172 -2.25 20.32 -20.19
C ALA A 172 -0.92 21.08 -20.29
N PRO A 173 -0.92 22.41 -20.43
CA PRO A 173 0.33 23.17 -20.56
C PRO A 173 1.09 23.29 -19.25
N VAL A 174 0.41 23.22 -18.10
CA VAL A 174 0.96 23.49 -16.77
C VAL A 174 0.42 22.51 -15.75
N ILE A 175 1.26 22.11 -14.80
CA ILE A 175 0.84 21.40 -13.57
C ILE A 175 1.38 22.14 -12.35
N GLU A 176 0.54 22.28 -11.33
CA GLU A 176 0.97 22.78 -10.02
C GLU A 176 1.30 21.64 -9.08
N LEU A 177 2.52 21.63 -8.56
CA LEU A 177 3.04 20.61 -7.62
C LEU A 177 3.66 21.30 -6.39
N GLY A 178 3.92 20.51 -5.34
CA GLY A 178 4.70 20.94 -4.19
C GLY A 178 6.21 20.76 -4.40
N ASN A 179 6.88 20.08 -3.46
CA ASN A 179 8.32 19.80 -3.53
C ASN A 179 8.65 18.84 -4.67
N THR A 180 9.31 19.35 -5.73
CA THR A 180 9.67 18.56 -6.92
C THR A 180 11.05 17.90 -6.82
N TRP A 181 11.88 18.36 -5.89
CA TRP A 181 13.26 17.89 -5.67
C TRP A 181 13.34 16.59 -4.87
N VAL A 182 12.27 16.20 -4.20
CA VAL A 182 12.23 14.99 -3.38
C VAL A 182 12.28 13.73 -4.23
N LYS A 183 12.96 12.70 -3.69
CA LYS A 183 13.00 11.36 -4.29
C LYS A 183 12.20 10.37 -3.44
N ARG A 184 11.39 9.57 -4.11
CA ARG A 184 10.54 8.55 -3.47
C ARG A 184 10.66 7.22 -4.19
N ASP A 185 10.45 6.15 -3.44
CA ASP A 185 10.24 4.83 -4.01
C ASP A 185 8.81 4.77 -4.55
N PHE A 186 8.68 4.61 -5.87
CA PHE A 186 7.40 4.46 -6.55
C PHE A 186 7.33 3.09 -7.22
N GLY A 187 6.58 2.18 -6.62
CA GLY A 187 6.35 0.84 -7.15
C GLY A 187 5.21 0.77 -8.16
N ASP A 188 5.19 -0.35 -8.89
CA ASP A 188 4.05 -0.77 -9.70
C ASP A 188 3.04 -1.52 -8.81
N VAL A 189 1.77 -1.16 -8.87
CA VAL A 189 0.72 -1.84 -8.10
C VAL A 189 0.63 -3.33 -8.41
N ARG A 190 0.98 -3.76 -9.64
CA ARG A 190 1.02 -5.17 -10.03
C ARG A 190 2.12 -5.92 -9.29
N SER A 191 3.29 -5.29 -9.11
CA SER A 191 4.38 -5.85 -8.29
C SER A 191 4.02 -5.92 -6.81
N VAL A 192 3.30 -4.92 -6.30
CA VAL A 192 2.77 -4.93 -4.94
C VAL A 192 1.75 -6.06 -4.77
N ALA A 193 0.85 -6.25 -5.74
CA ALA A 193 -0.12 -7.34 -5.74
C ALA A 193 0.56 -8.71 -5.78
N ALA A 194 1.58 -8.88 -6.63
CA ALA A 194 2.38 -10.09 -6.69
C ALA A 194 3.11 -10.37 -5.34
N ALA A 195 3.60 -9.31 -4.66
CA ALA A 195 4.22 -9.45 -3.34
C ALA A 195 3.21 -9.92 -2.28
N TYR A 196 1.99 -9.36 -2.26
CA TYR A 196 0.92 -9.83 -1.36
C TYR A 196 0.56 -11.29 -1.62
N THR A 197 0.41 -11.67 -2.90
CA THR A 197 0.13 -13.05 -3.30
C THR A 197 1.28 -13.98 -2.90
N GLY A 198 2.53 -13.57 -3.14
CA GLY A 198 3.71 -14.35 -2.73
C GLY A 198 3.80 -14.52 -1.22
N LEU A 199 3.63 -13.45 -0.44
CA LEU A 199 3.70 -13.50 1.03
C LEU A 199 2.60 -14.37 1.63
N VAL A 200 1.39 -14.32 1.09
CA VAL A 200 0.31 -15.18 1.58
C VAL A 200 0.58 -16.64 1.28
N MET A 201 1.35 -16.95 0.21
CA MET A 201 1.69 -18.32 -0.21
C MET A 201 3.03 -18.82 0.33
N ALA A 202 3.94 -17.95 0.74
CA ALA A 202 5.27 -18.33 1.23
C ALA A 202 5.19 -19.33 2.41
N ASP A 203 6.17 -20.24 2.52
CA ASP A 203 6.20 -21.21 3.63
C ASP A 203 6.46 -20.50 4.98
N ALA A 204 7.42 -19.60 5.03
CA ALA A 204 7.81 -18.88 6.23
C ALA A 204 8.01 -17.38 5.94
N PRO A 205 6.94 -16.60 5.76
CA PRO A 205 7.06 -15.16 5.53
C PRO A 205 7.57 -14.45 6.78
N PRO A 206 8.36 -13.36 6.63
CA PRO A 206 8.83 -12.60 7.79
C PRO A 206 7.65 -11.90 8.48
N PRO A 207 7.70 -11.71 9.81
CA PRO A 207 6.58 -11.11 10.56
C PRO A 207 6.36 -9.62 10.26
N LEU A 208 7.34 -8.96 9.65
CA LEU A 208 7.28 -7.56 9.20
C LEU A 208 8.12 -7.41 7.94
N VAL A 209 7.56 -6.76 6.90
CA VAL A 209 8.24 -6.60 5.62
C VAL A 209 7.85 -5.29 4.93
N ASN A 210 8.84 -4.57 4.41
CA ASN A 210 8.64 -3.43 3.53
C ASN A 210 8.20 -3.89 2.14
N LEU A 211 7.11 -3.35 1.62
CA LEU A 211 6.75 -3.51 0.21
C LEU A 211 7.25 -2.30 -0.57
N CYS A 212 8.41 -2.44 -1.19
CA CYS A 212 9.12 -1.38 -1.88
C CYS A 212 9.96 -1.94 -3.03
N THR A 213 10.41 -1.06 -3.92
CA THR A 213 11.28 -1.46 -5.03
C THR A 213 12.76 -1.45 -4.65
N GLY A 214 13.14 -0.63 -3.67
CA GLY A 214 14.54 -0.30 -3.35
C GLY A 214 15.13 0.75 -4.28
N ILE A 215 14.31 1.36 -5.15
CA ILE A 215 14.74 2.34 -6.15
C ILE A 215 13.96 3.63 -5.96
N VAL A 216 14.66 4.74 -5.71
CA VAL A 216 14.04 6.05 -5.58
C VAL A 216 14.10 6.83 -6.89
N ARG A 217 13.04 7.58 -7.19
CA ARG A 217 12.91 8.44 -8.35
C ARG A 217 12.44 9.83 -7.93
N SER A 218 12.94 10.85 -8.62
CA SER A 218 12.45 12.22 -8.46
C SER A 218 11.18 12.44 -9.29
N ILE A 219 10.43 13.48 -8.94
CA ILE A 219 9.28 13.92 -9.75
C ILE A 219 9.76 14.37 -11.14
N GLY A 220 10.97 14.98 -11.24
CA GLY A 220 11.57 15.35 -12.52
C GLY A 220 11.74 14.15 -13.46
N GLU A 221 12.33 13.04 -12.97
CA GLU A 221 12.51 11.81 -13.76
C GLU A 221 11.17 11.23 -14.26
N ILE A 222 10.10 11.37 -13.48
CA ILE A 222 8.75 10.93 -13.88
C ILE A 222 8.21 11.79 -15.01
N VAL A 223 8.34 13.13 -14.89
CA VAL A 223 7.91 14.08 -15.93
C VAL A 223 8.71 13.89 -17.20
N GLU A 224 10.04 13.74 -17.12
CA GLU A 224 10.91 13.45 -18.27
C GLU A 224 10.48 12.15 -18.98
N THR A 225 10.16 11.10 -18.23
CA THR A 225 9.68 9.82 -18.81
C THR A 225 8.38 10.02 -19.58
N LEU A 226 7.42 10.76 -19.00
CA LEU A 226 6.14 11.03 -19.64
C LEU A 226 6.27 12.01 -20.82
N THR A 227 7.18 12.97 -20.75
CA THR A 227 7.52 13.85 -21.87
C THR A 227 8.05 13.05 -23.06
N ALA A 228 9.00 12.14 -22.82
CA ALA A 228 9.54 11.28 -23.87
C ALA A 228 8.47 10.34 -24.47
N LEU A 229 7.55 9.84 -23.64
CA LEU A 229 6.48 8.94 -24.05
C LEU A 229 5.39 9.65 -24.88
N SER A 230 5.00 10.84 -24.46
CA SER A 230 3.87 11.59 -25.06
C SER A 230 4.27 12.56 -26.17
N GLY A 231 5.54 12.98 -26.21
CA GLY A 231 6.00 14.09 -27.04
C GLY A 231 5.49 15.46 -26.59
N HIS A 232 4.80 15.53 -25.46
CA HIS A 232 4.24 16.76 -24.89
C HIS A 232 5.15 17.31 -23.78
N THR A 233 5.33 18.63 -23.72
CA THR A 233 6.09 19.31 -22.66
C THR A 233 5.12 19.91 -21.66
N LEU A 234 5.30 19.57 -20.37
CA LEU A 234 4.49 20.05 -19.27
C LEU A 234 5.31 20.99 -18.38
N GLU A 235 4.87 22.26 -18.25
CA GLU A 235 5.48 23.21 -17.33
C GLU A 235 5.11 22.86 -15.88
N ILE A 236 6.11 22.68 -15.02
CA ILE A 236 5.87 22.48 -13.59
C ILE A 236 5.94 23.83 -12.87
N ARG A 237 4.87 24.21 -12.19
CA ARG A 237 4.84 25.36 -11.27
C ARG A 237 4.78 24.89 -9.84
N VAL A 238 5.70 25.39 -9.02
CA VAL A 238 5.67 25.11 -7.59
C VAL A 238 4.58 25.95 -6.93
N ASN A 239 3.55 25.30 -6.39
CA ASN A 239 2.52 25.97 -5.61
C ASN A 239 2.88 25.90 -4.12
N PRO A 240 3.11 27.05 -3.44
CA PRO A 240 3.48 27.08 -2.02
C PRO A 240 2.47 26.38 -1.11
N ALA A 241 1.19 26.32 -1.48
CA ALA A 241 0.16 25.62 -0.72
C ALA A 241 0.36 24.09 -0.68
N PHE A 242 1.11 23.53 -1.63
CA PHE A 242 1.42 22.10 -1.71
C PHE A 242 2.83 21.77 -1.18
N VAL A 243 3.61 22.77 -0.81
CA VAL A 243 4.96 22.58 -0.26
C VAL A 243 4.87 22.09 1.18
N ARG A 244 5.51 20.95 1.47
CA ARG A 244 5.67 20.44 2.83
C ARG A 244 6.97 20.95 3.41
N THR A 245 6.92 21.68 4.53
CA THR A 245 8.09 22.32 5.18
C THR A 245 9.12 21.33 5.72
N ASN A 246 8.68 20.13 6.11
CA ASN A 246 9.54 19.08 6.69
C ASN A 246 9.63 17.86 5.77
N ASP A 247 9.70 18.07 4.45
CA ASP A 247 9.80 16.97 3.50
C ASP A 247 11.24 16.43 3.46
N VAL A 248 11.39 15.10 3.52
CA VAL A 248 12.71 14.46 3.46
C VAL A 248 13.21 14.40 2.03
N PRO A 249 14.50 14.69 1.77
CA PRO A 249 15.07 14.64 0.42
C PRO A 249 14.89 13.30 -0.27
N VAL A 250 15.21 12.22 0.42
CA VAL A 250 15.17 10.84 -0.13
C VAL A 250 14.45 9.94 0.85
N LEU A 251 13.40 9.28 0.38
CA LEU A 251 12.67 8.28 1.16
C LEU A 251 12.33 7.07 0.26
N GLY A 252 13.05 5.99 0.46
CA GLY A 252 12.83 4.69 -0.18
C GLY A 252 12.86 3.57 0.84
N GLY A 253 12.43 2.36 0.44
CA GLY A 253 12.50 1.18 1.29
C GLY A 253 13.70 0.31 0.97
N ASP A 254 14.25 -0.35 2.00
CA ASP A 254 15.14 -1.49 1.79
C ASP A 254 14.29 -2.71 1.46
N ALA A 255 14.44 -3.25 0.26
CA ALA A 255 13.70 -4.40 -0.25
C ALA A 255 14.36 -5.75 0.08
N THR A 256 15.43 -5.78 0.85
CA THR A 256 16.23 -6.99 1.10
C THR A 256 15.39 -8.08 1.75
N ARG A 257 14.60 -7.76 2.76
CA ARG A 257 13.74 -8.73 3.48
C ARG A 257 12.65 -9.29 2.56
N LEU A 258 12.04 -8.46 1.72
CA LEU A 258 11.07 -8.90 0.72
C LEU A 258 11.68 -9.85 -0.31
N ARG A 259 12.84 -9.49 -0.88
CA ARG A 259 13.54 -10.33 -1.87
C ARG A 259 14.04 -11.64 -1.29
N THR A 260 14.44 -11.65 -0.01
CA THR A 260 14.79 -12.89 0.69
C THR A 260 13.59 -13.80 0.89
N ALA A 261 12.44 -13.22 1.23
CA ALA A 261 11.19 -13.97 1.42
C ALA A 261 10.59 -14.46 0.09
N LEU A 262 10.79 -13.71 -0.98
CA LEU A 262 10.25 -13.98 -2.32
C LEU A 262 11.36 -13.85 -3.38
N PRO A 263 12.25 -14.85 -3.52
CA PRO A 263 13.41 -14.76 -4.41
C PRO A 263 13.09 -14.51 -5.89
N GLU A 264 11.94 -15.02 -6.36
CA GLU A 264 11.49 -14.86 -7.74
C GLU A 264 10.76 -13.50 -7.98
N TRP A 265 10.42 -12.78 -6.89
CA TRP A 265 9.74 -11.50 -7.02
C TRP A 265 10.69 -10.42 -7.55
N GLN A 266 10.23 -9.67 -8.55
CA GLN A 266 10.96 -8.54 -9.10
C GLN A 266 10.02 -7.31 -9.18
N PRO A 267 10.50 -6.11 -8.81
CA PRO A 267 9.73 -4.90 -9.01
C PRO A 267 9.60 -4.58 -10.51
N GLY A 268 8.42 -4.21 -10.95
CA GLY A 268 8.19 -3.66 -12.27
C GLY A 268 8.95 -2.33 -12.46
N LYS A 269 9.33 -2.04 -13.72
CA LYS A 269 10.00 -0.78 -14.03
C LYS A 269 8.99 0.36 -14.04
N LEU A 270 9.30 1.46 -13.34
CA LEU A 270 8.39 2.61 -13.27
C LEU A 270 8.03 3.18 -14.66
N ALA A 271 8.97 3.17 -15.61
CA ALA A 271 8.70 3.62 -16.98
C ALA A 271 7.60 2.79 -17.67
N GLU A 272 7.60 1.47 -17.50
CA GLU A 272 6.56 0.58 -18.03
C GLU A 272 5.20 0.80 -17.33
N THR A 273 5.24 1.13 -16.03
CA THR A 273 4.04 1.49 -15.27
C THR A 273 3.45 2.80 -15.77
N LEU A 274 4.28 3.82 -15.99
CA LEU A 274 3.86 5.12 -16.51
C LEU A 274 3.31 5.00 -17.93
N GLU A 275 3.94 4.20 -18.79
CA GLU A 275 3.43 3.91 -20.14
C GLU A 275 2.05 3.23 -20.09
N TRP A 276 1.92 2.21 -19.22
CA TRP A 276 0.63 1.54 -19.01
C TRP A 276 -0.46 2.49 -18.54
N MET A 277 -0.15 3.36 -17.57
CA MET A 277 -1.09 4.37 -17.08
C MET A 277 -1.43 5.42 -18.14
N TYR A 278 -0.43 5.89 -18.89
CA TYR A 278 -0.64 6.89 -19.94
C TYR A 278 -1.51 6.38 -21.08
N ARG A 279 -1.38 5.09 -21.44
CA ARG A 279 -2.16 4.44 -22.52
C ARG A 279 -3.53 3.92 -22.06
N ALA A 280 -3.79 3.83 -20.76
CA ALA A 280 -5.09 3.44 -20.24
C ALA A 280 -6.07 4.62 -20.37
N ASN A 281 -7.18 4.39 -21.06
CA ASN A 281 -8.27 5.37 -21.21
C ASN A 281 -9.24 5.31 -20.02
#